data_cfa6083976917b25e7e44aa7cfad2374
#
_entry.id   cfa6083976917b25e7e44aa7cfad2374
#
_cell.length_a   1.000
_cell.length_b   1.000
_cell.length_c   1.000
_cell.angle_alpha   90.00
_cell.angle_beta   90.00
_cell.angle_gamma   90.00
#
_symmetry.space_group_name_H-M   'P 1'
#
loop_
_entity.id
_entity.type
_entity.pdbx_description
1 polymer ?
#
loop_
_entity_poly.entity_id
_entity_poly.type
_entity_poly.pdbx_seq_one_letter_code
_entity_poly.pdbx_strand_id
1 'polypeptide(L)'
;MNFKKDVSSEEISYRGRIAPTPSGLLHAGHARTFWVAWHRSRVFNGLLIFRTEDLDPLRCKANLVDAALRDLRWLGLSWEEGPDIGGSFGPYTQSERTITYENAWQKLLADGYIYPCTRSRKELRLYTKSQGVNSEDPLYPLEWRPDDKVFHSDAPGGEVAWRFRVPEHRKITFVDGCLGERSFETYLDFGDFLIWRRDGIPAYELAVVVDDIAMKVTEVVRGEDLLVSTARQILLYEALGQVPPFFFHCPLLLDIDGQKLSKSFGSRSIQDHRENSVDPCEWSVAFTDFYQSL
;
A
#
# COMPACT_ATOMS: atom_id res chain seq x y z
N MET A 1 5.76 -51.28 3.62
CA MET A 1 4.68 -50.36 4.05
C MET A 1 5.06 -48.95 3.62
N ASN A 2 4.50 -48.50 2.49
CA ASN A 2 4.76 -47.18 1.92
C ASN A 2 3.78 -46.19 2.54
N PHE A 3 4.27 -45.29 3.38
CA PHE A 3 3.51 -44.09 3.78
C PHE A 3 3.71 -43.04 2.71
N LYS A 4 2.81 -43.00 1.73
CA LYS A 4 2.58 -41.79 0.95
C LYS A 4 1.89 -40.76 1.87
N LYS A 5 2.61 -39.73 2.26
CA LYS A 5 2.01 -38.52 2.79
C LYS A 5 1.37 -37.79 1.61
N ASP A 6 0.03 -37.86 1.51
CA ASP A 6 -0.76 -36.91 0.73
C ASP A 6 -0.68 -35.57 1.43
N VAL A 7 0.27 -34.75 1.03
CA VAL A 7 0.21 -33.31 1.23
C VAL A 7 -0.57 -32.78 0.04
N SER A 8 -1.86 -32.52 0.24
CA SER A 8 -2.64 -31.70 -0.68
C SER A 8 -2.01 -30.31 -0.67
N SER A 9 -1.12 -30.05 -1.62
CA SER A 9 -0.69 -28.69 -1.95
C SER A 9 -1.94 -28.00 -2.50
N GLU A 10 -2.65 -27.22 -1.67
CA GLU A 10 -3.49 -26.16 -2.20
C GLU A 10 -2.53 -25.27 -2.99
N GLU A 11 -2.59 -25.35 -4.33
CA GLU A 11 -1.91 -24.42 -5.21
C GLU A 11 -2.37 -23.04 -4.81
N ILE A 12 -1.45 -22.21 -4.27
CA ILE A 12 -1.74 -20.84 -3.94
C ILE A 12 -2.04 -20.13 -5.26
N SER A 13 -3.33 -19.99 -5.58
CA SER A 13 -3.77 -19.29 -6.75
C SER A 13 -3.36 -17.83 -6.66
N TYR A 14 -2.79 -17.28 -7.74
CA TYR A 14 -2.40 -15.87 -7.80
C TYR A 14 -3.58 -14.94 -7.49
N ARG A 15 -3.37 -13.99 -6.59
CA ARG A 15 -4.33 -12.94 -6.25
C ARG A 15 -3.61 -11.59 -6.19
N GLY A 16 -3.83 -10.77 -7.20
CA GLY A 16 -3.36 -9.38 -7.26
C GLY A 16 -4.44 -8.40 -6.79
N ARG A 17 -4.06 -7.13 -6.69
CA ARG A 17 -5.02 -6.05 -6.43
C ARG A 17 -4.69 -4.77 -7.20
N ILE A 18 -5.75 -4.05 -7.58
CA ILE A 18 -5.75 -2.63 -7.96
C ILE A 18 -6.33 -1.86 -6.78
N ALA A 19 -5.57 -0.90 -6.23
CA ALA A 19 -5.94 -0.25 -4.98
C ALA A 19 -5.81 1.29 -5.08
N PRO A 20 -6.71 1.96 -5.83
CA PRO A 20 -6.66 3.41 -5.96
C PRO A 20 -7.16 4.11 -4.69
N THR A 21 -6.44 5.18 -4.28
CA THR A 21 -6.93 6.17 -3.32
C THR A 21 -7.73 7.23 -4.08
N PRO A 22 -9.04 7.40 -3.83
CA PRO A 22 -9.91 8.30 -4.59
C PRO A 22 -9.77 9.77 -4.16
N SER A 23 -8.54 10.28 -4.14
CA SER A 23 -8.19 11.67 -3.77
C SER A 23 -7.99 12.58 -4.99
N GLY A 24 -8.23 12.09 -6.18
CA GLY A 24 -8.17 12.79 -7.46
C GLY A 24 -8.32 11.81 -8.63
N LEU A 25 -8.47 12.34 -9.84
CA LEU A 25 -8.56 11.53 -11.05
C LEU A 25 -7.29 10.73 -11.30
N LEU A 26 -7.43 9.59 -11.98
CA LEU A 26 -6.30 8.78 -12.39
C LEU A 26 -5.52 9.46 -13.52
N HIS A 27 -4.21 9.27 -13.53
CA HIS A 27 -3.30 9.71 -14.60
C HIS A 27 -2.50 8.51 -15.17
N ALA A 28 -1.74 8.74 -16.22
CA ALA A 28 -0.98 7.72 -16.94
C ALA A 28 -0.14 6.80 -16.02
N GLY A 29 0.52 7.36 -15.00
CA GLY A 29 1.33 6.59 -14.05
C GLY A 29 0.51 5.57 -13.24
N HIS A 30 -0.69 5.96 -12.78
CA HIS A 30 -1.61 5.05 -12.12
C HIS A 30 -2.10 3.98 -13.10
N ALA A 31 -2.56 4.40 -14.28
CA ALA A 31 -3.10 3.49 -15.29
C ALA A 31 -2.08 2.42 -15.69
N ARG A 32 -0.81 2.81 -15.90
CA ARG A 32 0.27 1.88 -16.24
C ARG A 32 0.51 0.85 -15.12
N THR A 33 0.61 1.29 -13.88
CA THR A 33 0.84 0.39 -12.73
C THR A 33 -0.33 -0.57 -12.55
N PHE A 34 -1.58 -0.09 -12.70
CA PHE A 34 -2.77 -0.93 -12.60
C PHE A 34 -2.91 -1.90 -13.79
N TRP A 35 -2.47 -1.46 -14.98
CA TRP A 35 -2.40 -2.35 -16.13
C TRP A 35 -1.38 -3.47 -15.90
N VAL A 36 -0.21 -3.19 -15.33
CA VAL A 36 0.77 -4.23 -14.97
C VAL A 36 0.16 -5.22 -13.96
N ALA A 37 -0.53 -4.75 -12.92
CA ALA A 37 -1.21 -5.63 -11.96
C ALA A 37 -2.26 -6.53 -12.64
N TRP A 38 -3.05 -5.95 -13.54
CA TRP A 38 -4.03 -6.68 -14.33
C TRP A 38 -3.37 -7.69 -15.26
N HIS A 39 -2.36 -7.29 -16.03
CA HIS A 39 -1.63 -8.15 -16.96
C HIS A 39 -1.03 -9.36 -16.23
N ARG A 40 -0.35 -9.13 -15.10
CA ARG A 40 0.23 -10.21 -14.28
C ARG A 40 -0.84 -11.18 -13.79
N SER A 41 -2.00 -10.70 -13.35
CA SER A 41 -3.09 -11.58 -12.95
C SER A 41 -3.57 -12.49 -14.09
N ARG A 42 -3.53 -12.01 -15.34
CA ARG A 42 -3.89 -12.82 -16.53
C ARG A 42 -2.78 -13.81 -16.89
N VAL A 43 -1.51 -13.39 -16.83
CA VAL A 43 -0.35 -14.27 -17.09
C VAL A 43 -0.32 -15.45 -16.12
N PHE A 44 -0.64 -15.22 -14.84
CA PHE A 44 -0.67 -16.26 -13.82
C PHE A 44 -2.01 -16.97 -13.66
N ASN A 45 -2.96 -16.74 -14.57
CA ASN A 45 -4.33 -17.30 -14.51
C ASN A 45 -5.00 -17.11 -13.12
N GLY A 46 -4.75 -15.96 -12.52
CA GLY A 46 -5.20 -15.63 -11.17
C GLY A 46 -6.36 -14.65 -11.13
N LEU A 47 -6.68 -14.20 -9.93
CA LEU A 47 -7.73 -13.23 -9.65
C LEU A 47 -7.14 -11.83 -9.43
N LEU A 48 -7.91 -10.81 -9.80
CA LEU A 48 -7.62 -9.42 -9.51
C LEU A 48 -8.72 -8.82 -8.65
N ILE A 49 -8.33 -8.13 -7.59
CA ILE A 49 -9.23 -7.43 -6.68
C ILE A 49 -9.17 -5.93 -6.98
N PHE A 50 -10.32 -5.28 -7.04
CA PHE A 50 -10.39 -3.83 -6.94
C PHE A 50 -10.71 -3.45 -5.49
N ARG A 51 -9.82 -2.66 -4.84
CA ARG A 51 -10.02 -2.16 -3.48
C ARG A 51 -10.00 -0.63 -3.47
N THR A 52 -11.03 -0.02 -2.92
CA THR A 52 -11.08 1.44 -2.71
C THR A 52 -10.35 1.81 -1.42
N GLU A 53 -9.30 2.61 -1.51
CA GLU A 53 -8.52 3.07 -0.35
C GLU A 53 -8.95 4.49 0.07
N ASP A 54 -10.11 4.59 0.71
CA ASP A 54 -10.82 5.83 1.03
C ASP A 54 -10.80 6.21 2.52
N LEU A 55 -9.79 5.79 3.27
CA LEU A 55 -9.69 6.02 4.72
C LEU A 55 -9.72 7.49 5.14
N ASP A 56 -9.24 8.40 4.32
CA ASP A 56 -9.21 9.83 4.64
C ASP A 56 -10.43 10.56 4.01
N PRO A 57 -11.52 10.79 4.79
CA PRO A 57 -12.75 11.36 4.26
C PRO A 57 -12.61 12.82 3.81
N LEU A 58 -11.56 13.53 4.26
CA LEU A 58 -11.29 14.90 3.82
C LEU A 58 -10.70 14.94 2.41
N ARG A 59 -10.01 13.89 1.99
CA ARG A 59 -9.32 13.78 0.71
C ARG A 59 -10.07 12.93 -0.31
N CYS A 60 -10.79 11.91 0.16
CA CYS A 60 -11.45 10.92 -0.67
C CYS A 60 -12.89 11.35 -0.99
N LYS A 61 -13.32 11.13 -2.24
CA LYS A 61 -14.64 11.53 -2.72
C LYS A 61 -15.28 10.38 -3.51
N ALA A 62 -16.55 10.10 -3.26
CA ALA A 62 -17.30 9.02 -3.91
C ALA A 62 -17.30 9.12 -5.45
N ASN A 63 -17.47 10.34 -6.01
CA ASN A 63 -17.44 10.53 -7.45
C ASN A 63 -16.07 10.18 -8.09
N LEU A 64 -14.97 10.20 -7.33
CA LEU A 64 -13.66 9.79 -7.81
C LEU A 64 -13.48 8.26 -7.80
N VAL A 65 -14.21 7.54 -6.93
CA VAL A 65 -14.30 6.08 -7.00
C VAL A 65 -14.97 5.67 -8.31
N ASP A 66 -16.14 6.26 -8.60
CA ASP A 66 -16.87 6.00 -9.84
C ASP A 66 -16.06 6.37 -11.08
N ALA A 67 -15.31 7.47 -11.03
CA ALA A 67 -14.42 7.86 -12.13
C ALA A 67 -13.32 6.79 -12.33
N ALA A 68 -12.67 6.34 -11.26
CA ALA A 68 -11.62 5.32 -11.34
C ALA A 68 -12.15 4.00 -11.93
N LEU A 69 -13.32 3.54 -11.50
CA LEU A 69 -13.97 2.33 -12.04
C LEU A 69 -14.25 2.47 -13.54
N ARG A 70 -14.81 3.62 -13.98
CA ARG A 70 -15.11 3.87 -15.39
C ARG A 70 -13.83 3.97 -16.23
N ASP A 71 -12.83 4.68 -15.74
CA ASP A 71 -11.58 4.91 -16.45
C ASP A 71 -10.80 3.60 -16.65
N LEU A 72 -10.72 2.76 -15.61
CA LEU A 72 -10.02 1.47 -15.71
C LEU A 72 -10.76 0.48 -16.61
N ARG A 73 -12.10 0.47 -16.58
CA ARG A 73 -12.88 -0.34 -17.54
C ARG A 73 -12.73 0.15 -18.98
N TRP A 74 -12.68 1.46 -19.19
CA TRP A 74 -12.42 2.04 -20.50
C TRP A 74 -11.04 1.62 -21.04
N LEU A 75 -10.02 1.50 -20.17
CA LEU A 75 -8.71 0.94 -20.52
C LEU A 75 -8.72 -0.57 -20.76
N GLY A 76 -9.87 -1.25 -20.66
CA GLY A 76 -10.00 -2.69 -20.85
C GLY A 76 -9.61 -3.52 -19.63
N LEU A 77 -9.38 -2.93 -18.46
CA LEU A 77 -9.08 -3.66 -17.26
C LEU A 77 -10.35 -4.25 -16.63
N SER A 78 -10.24 -5.49 -16.17
CA SER A 78 -11.32 -6.20 -15.48
C SER A 78 -10.79 -6.82 -14.18
N TRP A 79 -11.66 -7.02 -13.22
CA TRP A 79 -11.38 -7.64 -11.93
C TRP A 79 -12.51 -8.58 -11.54
N GLU A 80 -12.21 -9.54 -10.68
CA GLU A 80 -13.13 -10.61 -10.27
C GLU A 80 -13.77 -10.31 -8.91
N GLU A 81 -13.20 -9.41 -8.11
CA GLU A 81 -13.75 -8.99 -6.81
C GLU A 81 -13.59 -7.48 -6.66
N GLY A 82 -14.58 -6.82 -6.05
CA GLY A 82 -14.51 -5.37 -5.84
C GLY A 82 -15.81 -4.77 -5.26
N PRO A 83 -15.82 -3.47 -4.96
CA PRO A 83 -16.97 -2.81 -4.35
C PRO A 83 -18.21 -2.79 -5.26
N ASP A 84 -18.03 -2.91 -6.56
CA ASP A 84 -19.06 -2.85 -7.60
C ASP A 84 -19.60 -4.22 -8.02
N ILE A 85 -18.86 -5.30 -7.73
CA ILE A 85 -19.25 -6.67 -8.13
C ILE A 85 -19.30 -7.64 -6.94
N GLY A 86 -18.85 -7.24 -5.76
CA GLY A 86 -18.77 -8.10 -4.59
C GLY A 86 -17.60 -9.08 -4.63
N GLY A 87 -17.69 -10.17 -3.87
CA GLY A 87 -16.70 -11.22 -3.78
C GLY A 87 -16.63 -11.84 -2.38
N SER A 88 -15.69 -12.77 -2.17
CA SER A 88 -15.64 -13.60 -0.96
C SER A 88 -15.04 -12.88 0.25
N PHE A 89 -14.32 -11.76 0.09
CA PHE A 89 -13.54 -11.09 1.13
C PHE A 89 -13.95 -9.63 1.37
N GLY A 90 -15.16 -9.27 0.95
CA GLY A 90 -15.71 -7.92 1.18
C GLY A 90 -15.85 -7.54 2.67
N PRO A 91 -16.11 -6.26 2.93
CA PRO A 91 -16.21 -5.16 1.97
C PRO A 91 -14.86 -4.81 1.33
N TYR A 92 -14.91 -4.24 0.10
CA TYR A 92 -13.71 -3.85 -0.66
C TYR A 92 -13.45 -2.33 -0.62
N THR A 93 -14.07 -1.65 0.32
CA THR A 93 -13.94 -0.22 0.60
C THR A 93 -13.35 -0.08 2.00
N GLN A 94 -12.21 0.59 2.13
CA GLN A 94 -11.47 0.64 3.40
C GLN A 94 -12.24 1.32 4.53
N SER A 95 -13.00 2.37 4.23
CA SER A 95 -13.83 3.06 5.23
C SER A 95 -14.89 2.16 5.90
N GLU A 96 -15.25 1.03 5.29
CA GLU A 96 -16.20 0.05 5.81
C GLU A 96 -15.53 -1.04 6.66
N ARG A 97 -14.20 -1.00 6.85
CA ARG A 97 -13.40 -2.07 7.45
C ARG A 97 -12.77 -1.71 8.80
N THR A 98 -13.22 -0.65 9.43
CA THR A 98 -12.64 -0.11 10.68
C THR A 98 -12.43 -1.17 11.76
N ILE A 99 -13.43 -2.05 11.99
CA ILE A 99 -13.36 -3.13 12.99
C ILE A 99 -12.19 -4.09 12.69
N THR A 100 -11.92 -4.37 11.42
CA THR A 100 -10.80 -5.25 11.02
C THR A 100 -9.45 -4.64 11.39
N TYR A 101 -9.32 -3.32 11.22
CA TYR A 101 -8.11 -2.60 11.59
C TYR A 101 -7.96 -2.46 13.11
N GLU A 102 -9.05 -2.24 13.84
CA GLU A 102 -9.06 -2.21 15.31
C GLU A 102 -8.61 -3.54 15.89
N ASN A 103 -9.09 -4.67 15.36
CA ASN A 103 -8.65 -6.00 15.78
C ASN A 103 -7.15 -6.22 15.58
N ALA A 104 -6.60 -5.77 14.45
CA ALA A 104 -5.17 -5.85 14.18
C ALA A 104 -4.37 -4.92 15.11
N TRP A 105 -4.87 -3.71 15.38
CA TRP A 105 -4.29 -2.78 16.33
C TRP A 105 -4.26 -3.39 17.74
N GLN A 106 -5.37 -3.99 18.23
CA GLN A 106 -5.43 -4.65 19.54
C GLN A 106 -4.40 -5.77 19.65
N LYS A 107 -4.26 -6.60 18.61
CA LYS A 107 -3.24 -7.64 18.57
C LYS A 107 -1.82 -7.07 18.69
N LEU A 108 -1.49 -6.05 17.88
CA LEU A 108 -0.19 -5.39 17.92
C LEU A 108 0.09 -4.74 19.28
N LEU A 109 -0.95 -4.20 19.94
CA LEU A 109 -0.85 -3.63 21.29
C LEU A 109 -0.57 -4.70 22.33
N ALA A 110 -1.35 -5.79 22.33
CA ALA A 110 -1.20 -6.90 23.25
C ALA A 110 0.19 -7.56 23.16
N ASP A 111 0.72 -7.67 21.94
CA ASP A 111 2.04 -8.25 21.67
C ASP A 111 3.20 -7.24 21.86
N GLY A 112 2.91 -5.99 22.27
CA GLY A 112 3.93 -4.97 22.58
C GLY A 112 4.63 -4.34 21.37
N TYR A 113 4.05 -4.49 20.17
CA TYR A 113 4.64 -3.94 18.94
C TYR A 113 4.35 -2.46 18.72
N ILE A 114 3.39 -1.87 19.44
CA ILE A 114 3.00 -0.48 19.25
C ILE A 114 2.95 0.29 20.56
N TYR A 115 3.04 1.61 20.47
CA TYR A 115 2.99 2.50 21.63
C TYR A 115 2.30 3.82 21.29
N PRO A 116 1.71 4.51 22.32
CA PRO A 116 1.06 5.82 22.14
C PRO A 116 2.11 6.92 21.92
N CYS A 117 1.80 7.85 21.02
CA CYS A 117 2.68 8.96 20.66
C CYS A 117 1.91 10.29 20.66
N THR A 118 2.34 11.22 21.49
CA THR A 118 1.79 12.58 21.56
C THR A 118 2.50 13.57 20.61
N ARG A 119 3.63 13.18 20.01
CA ARG A 119 4.42 14.04 19.13
C ARG A 119 3.73 14.31 17.80
N SER A 120 3.72 15.56 17.39
CA SER A 120 3.16 15.98 16.10
C SER A 120 4.18 15.89 14.96
N ARG A 121 3.69 15.86 13.70
CA ARG A 121 4.56 15.97 12.51
C ARG A 121 5.36 17.28 12.51
N LYS A 122 4.79 18.37 13.05
CA LYS A 122 5.47 19.68 13.13
C LYS A 122 6.65 19.60 14.08
N GLU A 123 6.48 19.00 15.25
CA GLU A 123 7.58 18.81 16.22
C GLU A 123 8.68 17.96 15.61
N LEU A 124 8.33 16.84 14.93
CA LEU A 124 9.30 15.98 14.28
C LEU A 124 10.12 16.72 13.21
N ARG A 125 9.47 17.52 12.36
CA ARG A 125 10.16 18.33 11.35
C ARG A 125 11.07 19.40 11.97
N LEU A 126 10.64 20.04 13.04
CA LEU A 126 11.46 21.02 13.76
C LEU A 126 12.68 20.37 14.40
N TYR A 127 12.49 19.20 15.02
CA TYR A 127 13.58 18.45 15.60
C TYR A 127 14.61 18.03 14.54
N THR A 128 14.22 17.38 13.47
CA THR A 128 15.13 16.93 12.40
C THR A 128 15.84 18.11 11.74
N LYS A 129 15.16 19.24 11.53
CA LYS A 129 15.76 20.47 11.02
C LYS A 129 16.83 21.03 11.98
N SER A 130 16.61 20.96 13.30
CA SER A 130 17.61 21.37 14.30
C SER A 130 18.87 20.48 14.28
N GLN A 131 18.74 19.23 13.82
CA GLN A 131 19.85 18.29 13.59
C GLN A 131 20.52 18.44 12.22
N GLY A 132 20.14 19.46 11.44
CA GLY A 132 20.69 19.69 10.10
C GLY A 132 20.11 18.79 9.00
N VAL A 133 19.09 17.99 9.31
CA VAL A 133 18.42 17.09 8.35
C VAL A 133 17.19 17.77 7.77
N ASN A 134 17.18 17.97 6.45
CA ASN A 134 16.04 18.51 5.72
C ASN A 134 15.42 17.38 4.89
N SER A 135 14.48 16.62 5.46
CA SER A 135 13.79 15.51 4.82
C SER A 135 12.30 15.75 4.80
N GLU A 136 11.63 15.34 3.72
CA GLU A 136 10.16 15.36 3.62
C GLU A 136 9.52 14.30 4.51
N ASP A 137 10.18 13.14 4.69
CA ASP A 137 9.77 12.06 5.59
C ASP A 137 10.87 11.84 6.65
N PRO A 138 10.91 12.68 7.71
CA PRO A 138 11.95 12.61 8.71
C PRO A 138 11.82 11.36 9.59
N LEU A 139 12.96 10.76 9.91
CA LEU A 139 13.03 9.61 10.81
C LEU A 139 12.53 10.01 12.20
N TYR A 140 11.72 9.14 12.79
CA TYR A 140 11.28 9.32 14.18
C TYR A 140 12.45 9.01 15.12
N PRO A 141 12.84 9.96 16.01
CA PRO A 141 14.00 9.79 16.88
C PRO A 141 13.81 8.63 17.87
N LEU A 142 14.84 7.83 18.05
CA LEU A 142 14.81 6.69 18.96
C LEU A 142 14.59 7.13 20.42
N GLU A 143 15.19 8.25 20.82
CA GLU A 143 15.05 8.84 22.17
C GLU A 143 13.65 9.37 22.47
N TRP A 144 12.78 9.46 21.48
CA TRP A 144 11.37 9.81 21.69
C TRP A 144 10.49 8.58 21.94
N ARG A 145 11.06 7.39 21.75
CA ARG A 145 10.37 6.13 22.02
C ARG A 145 10.28 5.92 23.54
N PRO A 146 9.11 5.59 24.09
CA PRO A 146 9.01 5.24 25.50
C PRO A 146 9.73 3.91 25.79
N ASP A 147 10.35 3.81 26.96
CA ASP A 147 11.02 2.58 27.42
C ASP A 147 10.01 1.46 27.71
N ASP A 148 8.82 1.81 28.20
CA ASP A 148 7.74 0.88 28.43
C ASP A 148 7.35 0.14 27.16
N LYS A 149 7.13 -1.18 27.29
CA LYS A 149 6.69 -2.05 26.19
C LYS A 149 5.23 -2.42 26.27
N VAL A 150 4.62 -2.24 27.43
CA VAL A 150 3.23 -2.61 27.69
C VAL A 150 2.40 -1.36 27.90
N PHE A 151 1.40 -1.19 27.08
CA PHE A 151 0.41 -0.12 27.17
C PHE A 151 -0.99 -0.73 27.19
N HIS A 152 -1.93 -0.05 27.79
CA HIS A 152 -3.33 -0.46 27.85
C HIS A 152 -4.20 0.64 27.25
N SER A 153 -5.06 0.26 26.33
CA SER A 153 -6.08 1.13 25.77
C SER A 153 -7.21 0.26 25.20
N ASP A 154 -8.45 0.71 25.35
CA ASP A 154 -9.61 -0.01 24.84
C ASP A 154 -9.88 0.26 23.36
N ALA A 155 -9.38 1.39 22.85
CA ALA A 155 -9.57 1.80 21.46
C ALA A 155 -8.39 2.64 20.94
N PRO A 156 -8.10 2.56 19.65
CA PRO A 156 -7.13 3.46 19.01
C PRO A 156 -7.75 4.84 18.77
N GLY A 157 -6.90 5.89 18.74
CA GLY A 157 -7.33 7.25 18.47
C GLY A 157 -7.52 8.11 19.71
N GLY A 158 -8.19 9.25 19.57
CA GLY A 158 -8.35 10.24 20.64
C GLY A 158 -7.18 11.22 20.72
N GLU A 159 -6.56 11.38 21.89
CA GLU A 159 -5.50 12.37 22.10
C GLU A 159 -4.13 11.97 21.57
N VAL A 160 -3.91 10.68 21.27
CA VAL A 160 -2.62 10.12 20.85
C VAL A 160 -2.70 9.46 19.48
N ALA A 161 -1.60 9.47 18.78
CA ALA A 161 -1.37 8.59 17.64
C ALA A 161 -0.68 7.31 18.13
N TRP A 162 -0.68 6.24 17.32
CA TRP A 162 0.02 5.01 17.64
C TRP A 162 1.13 4.76 16.63
N ARG A 163 2.30 4.37 17.13
CA ARG A 163 3.47 4.05 16.30
C ARG A 163 3.88 2.60 16.47
N PHE A 164 4.35 2.02 15.38
CA PHE A 164 5.02 0.74 15.38
C PHE A 164 6.44 0.90 15.93
N ARG A 165 6.80 0.03 16.86
CA ARG A 165 8.13 -0.06 17.46
C ARG A 165 9.03 -0.86 16.52
N VAL A 166 9.79 -0.17 15.70
CA VAL A 166 10.70 -0.79 14.74
C VAL A 166 11.90 -1.40 15.48
N PRO A 167 12.32 -2.64 15.17
CA PRO A 167 13.56 -3.21 15.71
C PRO A 167 14.76 -2.33 15.36
N GLU A 168 15.69 -2.14 16.30
CA GLU A 168 16.88 -1.31 16.07
C GLU A 168 17.89 -2.02 15.17
N HIS A 169 18.49 -1.28 14.24
CA HIS A 169 19.58 -1.72 13.35
C HIS A 169 19.29 -3.06 12.66
N ARG A 170 18.02 -3.29 12.33
CA ARG A 170 17.61 -4.49 11.61
C ARG A 170 17.65 -4.27 10.10
N LYS A 171 18.33 -5.16 9.40
CA LYS A 171 18.32 -5.22 7.93
C LYS A 171 17.09 -6.01 7.46
N ILE A 172 16.27 -5.40 6.61
CA ILE A 172 15.13 -6.02 5.93
C ILE A 172 15.50 -6.17 4.46
N THR A 173 15.55 -7.42 3.99
CA THR A 173 15.89 -7.74 2.60
C THR A 173 14.74 -8.52 1.97
N PHE A 174 14.38 -8.16 0.75
CA PHE A 174 13.39 -8.88 -0.06
C PHE A 174 13.78 -8.84 -1.53
N VAL A 175 13.27 -9.79 -2.29
CA VAL A 175 13.45 -9.83 -3.75
C VAL A 175 12.20 -9.24 -4.39
N ASP A 176 12.40 -8.12 -5.10
CA ASP A 176 11.35 -7.49 -5.89
C ASP A 176 11.30 -8.09 -7.29
N GLY A 177 10.10 -8.32 -7.81
CA GLY A 177 9.91 -8.97 -9.10
C GLY A 177 10.36 -8.16 -10.31
N CYS A 178 10.52 -6.84 -10.16
CA CYS A 178 10.99 -5.94 -11.21
C CYS A 178 12.41 -5.44 -10.94
N LEU A 179 12.66 -5.03 -9.69
CA LEU A 179 13.86 -4.30 -9.32
C LEU A 179 14.97 -5.20 -8.73
N GLY A 180 14.72 -6.51 -8.54
CA GLY A 180 15.66 -7.45 -7.93
C GLY A 180 15.79 -7.27 -6.42
N GLU A 181 16.92 -7.68 -5.85
CA GLU A 181 17.12 -7.59 -4.40
C GLU A 181 17.11 -6.15 -3.90
N ARG A 182 16.35 -5.90 -2.84
CA ARG A 182 16.24 -4.62 -2.14
C ARG A 182 16.50 -4.84 -0.65
N SER A 183 17.18 -3.88 -0.05
CA SER A 183 17.56 -3.95 1.36
C SER A 183 17.42 -2.58 2.01
N PHE A 184 16.85 -2.56 3.20
CA PHE A 184 16.65 -1.36 4.02
C PHE A 184 17.10 -1.65 5.44
N GLU A 185 17.67 -0.66 6.10
CA GLU A 185 18.10 -0.76 7.48
C GLU A 185 17.27 0.18 8.36
N THR A 186 16.73 -0.35 9.44
CA THR A 186 15.96 0.43 10.39
C THR A 186 16.84 1.44 11.10
N TYR A 187 16.31 2.64 11.33
CA TYR A 187 17.00 3.84 11.85
C TYR A 187 18.11 4.42 10.94
N LEU A 188 18.28 3.84 9.74
CA LEU A 188 19.03 4.45 8.65
C LEU A 188 18.07 4.91 7.54
N ASP A 189 17.20 4.02 7.06
CA ASP A 189 16.26 4.30 5.98
C ASP A 189 14.87 4.71 6.49
N PHE A 190 14.43 4.15 7.62
CA PHE A 190 13.18 4.52 8.29
C PHE A 190 13.22 4.17 9.78
N GLY A 191 12.44 4.91 10.58
CA GLY A 191 12.25 4.68 12.02
C GLY A 191 10.82 4.28 12.35
N ASP A 192 10.41 4.49 13.61
CA ASP A 192 9.06 4.20 14.07
C ASP A 192 8.01 4.94 13.26
N PHE A 193 7.07 4.21 12.69
CA PHE A 193 6.06 4.75 11.79
C PHE A 193 4.64 4.67 12.35
N LEU A 194 3.74 5.48 11.81
CA LEU A 194 2.36 5.53 12.28
C LEU A 194 1.59 4.25 11.90
N ILE A 195 0.85 3.74 12.90
CA ILE A 195 -0.15 2.66 12.77
C ILE A 195 -1.55 3.23 12.84
N TRP A 196 -1.75 4.23 13.71
CA TRP A 196 -3.04 4.88 13.88
C TRP A 196 -2.86 6.37 14.10
N ARG A 197 -3.65 7.16 13.40
CA ARG A 197 -3.61 8.63 13.49
C ARG A 197 -4.40 9.11 14.70
N ARG A 198 -4.04 10.30 15.20
CA ARG A 198 -4.75 10.94 16.31
C ARG A 198 -6.22 11.24 16.02
N ASP A 199 -6.55 11.50 14.76
CA ASP A 199 -7.92 11.77 14.30
C ASP A 199 -8.79 10.50 14.15
N GLY A 200 -8.33 9.36 14.64
CA GLY A 200 -9.08 8.11 14.67
C GLY A 200 -9.00 7.29 13.39
N ILE A 201 -8.16 7.69 12.43
CA ILE A 201 -8.02 7.00 11.15
C ILE A 201 -6.82 6.04 11.22
N PRO A 202 -6.97 4.75 10.79
CA PRO A 202 -5.83 3.86 10.64
C PRO A 202 -4.83 4.41 9.62
N ALA A 203 -3.55 4.21 9.87
CA ALA A 203 -2.52 4.64 8.94
C ALA A 203 -2.46 3.69 7.72
N TYR A 204 -1.99 4.21 6.60
CA TYR A 204 -1.85 3.48 5.34
C TYR A 204 -1.14 2.13 5.50
N GLU A 205 0.00 2.11 6.23
CA GLU A 205 0.80 0.90 6.40
C GLU A 205 0.01 -0.24 7.07
N LEU A 206 -0.77 0.07 8.10
CA LEU A 206 -1.60 -0.93 8.78
C LEU A 206 -2.74 -1.40 7.87
N ALA A 207 -3.48 -0.47 7.29
CA ALA A 207 -4.69 -0.79 6.55
C ALA A 207 -4.40 -1.68 5.33
N VAL A 208 -3.35 -1.33 4.56
CA VAL A 208 -2.96 -2.12 3.38
C VAL A 208 -2.55 -3.53 3.77
N VAL A 209 -1.72 -3.69 4.82
CA VAL A 209 -1.28 -5.03 5.28
C VAL A 209 -2.47 -5.86 5.75
N VAL A 210 -3.35 -5.29 6.57
CA VAL A 210 -4.53 -6.00 7.10
C VAL A 210 -5.48 -6.42 5.98
N ASP A 211 -5.68 -5.56 5.00
CA ASP A 211 -6.52 -5.86 3.85
C ASP A 211 -5.90 -6.92 2.94
N ASP A 212 -4.62 -6.81 2.63
CA ASP A 212 -3.92 -7.78 1.79
C ASP A 212 -3.91 -9.18 2.44
N ILE A 213 -3.77 -9.26 3.78
CA ILE A 213 -3.91 -10.51 4.54
C ILE A 213 -5.35 -11.04 4.43
N ALA A 214 -6.35 -10.22 4.77
CA ALA A 214 -7.75 -10.64 4.80
C ALA A 214 -8.27 -11.06 3.41
N MET A 215 -7.81 -10.39 2.36
CA MET A 215 -8.17 -10.67 0.96
C MET A 215 -7.27 -11.72 0.31
N LYS A 216 -6.32 -12.32 1.06
CA LYS A 216 -5.38 -13.35 0.59
C LYS A 216 -4.58 -12.91 -0.64
N VAL A 217 -4.13 -11.66 -0.67
CA VAL A 217 -3.29 -11.12 -1.75
C VAL A 217 -1.95 -11.86 -1.75
N THR A 218 -1.55 -12.37 -2.91
CA THR A 218 -0.30 -13.10 -3.09
C THR A 218 0.78 -12.27 -3.76
N GLU A 219 0.40 -11.21 -4.48
CA GLU A 219 1.34 -10.27 -5.09
C GLU A 219 0.82 -8.84 -5.03
N VAL A 220 1.71 -7.93 -4.68
CA VAL A 220 1.49 -6.48 -4.62
C VAL A 220 2.26 -5.78 -5.73
N VAL A 221 1.54 -5.31 -6.75
CA VAL A 221 2.09 -4.46 -7.81
C VAL A 221 1.80 -2.99 -7.47
N ARG A 222 2.83 -2.13 -7.48
CA ARG A 222 2.71 -0.69 -7.17
C ARG A 222 3.92 0.11 -7.68
N GLY A 223 3.96 1.41 -7.47
CA GLY A 223 5.09 2.27 -7.84
C GLY A 223 6.31 2.08 -6.93
N GLU A 224 7.51 2.28 -7.47
CA GLU A 224 8.79 2.15 -6.73
C GLU A 224 8.97 3.18 -5.62
N ASP A 225 8.19 4.26 -5.61
CA ASP A 225 8.14 5.24 -4.53
C ASP A 225 7.64 4.66 -3.18
N LEU A 226 7.09 3.44 -3.22
CA LEU A 226 6.63 2.70 -2.04
C LEU A 226 7.61 1.62 -1.55
N LEU A 227 8.85 1.61 -2.01
CA LEU A 227 9.86 0.62 -1.58
C LEU A 227 10.12 0.66 -0.07
N VAL A 228 10.25 1.84 0.53
CA VAL A 228 10.41 1.99 1.99
C VAL A 228 9.17 1.50 2.72
N SER A 229 7.96 1.78 2.20
CA SER A 229 6.71 1.23 2.73
C SER A 229 6.70 -0.30 2.70
N THR A 230 7.30 -0.93 1.69
CA THR A 230 7.44 -2.39 1.65
C THR A 230 8.20 -2.93 2.85
N ALA A 231 9.34 -2.32 3.19
CA ALA A 231 10.12 -2.73 4.36
C ALA A 231 9.33 -2.54 5.68
N ARG A 232 8.58 -1.44 5.83
CA ARG A 232 7.68 -1.20 6.97
C ARG A 232 6.58 -2.26 7.04
N GLN A 233 5.97 -2.59 5.91
CA GLN A 233 4.88 -3.57 5.81
C GLN A 233 5.37 -4.99 6.08
N ILE A 234 6.57 -5.37 5.66
CA ILE A 234 7.18 -6.67 6.01
C ILE A 234 7.25 -6.85 7.53
N LEU A 235 7.67 -5.80 8.27
CA LEU A 235 7.67 -5.85 9.73
C LEU A 235 6.26 -6.01 10.33
N LEU A 236 5.23 -5.43 9.71
CA LEU A 236 3.84 -5.61 10.13
C LEU A 236 3.33 -7.01 9.85
N TYR A 237 3.63 -7.59 8.68
CA TYR A 237 3.30 -8.98 8.37
C TYR A 237 3.88 -9.92 9.42
N GLU A 238 5.16 -9.76 9.75
CA GLU A 238 5.83 -10.55 10.78
C GLU A 238 5.19 -10.39 12.16
N ALA A 239 4.90 -9.15 12.58
CA ALA A 239 4.26 -8.85 13.87
C ALA A 239 2.84 -9.43 13.98
N LEU A 240 2.13 -9.52 12.85
CA LEU A 240 0.82 -10.14 12.78
C LEU A 240 0.89 -11.67 12.61
N GLY A 241 2.10 -12.25 12.48
CA GLY A 241 2.32 -13.69 12.29
C GLY A 241 1.94 -14.18 10.89
N GLN A 242 2.07 -13.32 9.88
CA GLN A 242 1.70 -13.60 8.49
C GLN A 242 2.92 -13.56 7.57
N VAL A 243 2.83 -14.25 6.45
CA VAL A 243 3.85 -14.21 5.40
C VAL A 243 3.55 -13.05 4.45
N PRO A 244 4.54 -12.19 4.15
CA PRO A 244 4.35 -11.13 3.16
C PRO A 244 4.04 -11.69 1.76
N PRO A 245 3.25 -11.00 0.93
CA PRO A 245 3.08 -11.34 -0.48
C PRO A 245 4.37 -11.08 -1.27
N PHE A 246 4.42 -11.51 -2.51
CA PHE A 246 5.43 -11.05 -3.45
C PHE A 246 5.22 -9.58 -3.79
N PHE A 247 6.32 -8.87 -4.06
CA PHE A 247 6.28 -7.46 -4.43
C PHE A 247 6.82 -7.26 -5.84
N PHE A 248 6.18 -6.36 -6.58
CA PHE A 248 6.60 -5.94 -7.91
C PHE A 248 6.46 -4.42 -8.01
N HIS A 249 7.57 -3.71 -7.95
CA HIS A 249 7.59 -2.24 -8.00
C HIS A 249 7.87 -1.75 -9.40
N CYS A 250 6.87 -1.11 -10.01
CA CYS A 250 7.03 -0.48 -11.32
C CYS A 250 7.86 0.81 -11.19
N PRO A 251 8.86 1.03 -12.06
CA PRO A 251 9.56 2.30 -12.17
C PRO A 251 8.57 3.46 -12.34
N LEU A 252 8.90 4.64 -11.81
CA LEU A 252 8.04 5.81 -11.95
C LEU A 252 7.99 6.31 -13.39
N LEU A 253 6.85 6.88 -13.77
CA LEU A 253 6.76 7.69 -14.99
C LEU A 253 7.35 9.07 -14.67
N LEU A 254 8.40 9.43 -15.41
CA LEU A 254 9.03 10.73 -15.30
C LEU A 254 8.58 11.60 -16.48
N ASP A 255 8.53 12.91 -16.27
CA ASP A 255 8.35 13.88 -17.33
C ASP A 255 9.69 14.14 -18.06
N ILE A 256 9.68 15.08 -19.02
CA ILE A 256 10.85 15.43 -19.83
C ILE A 256 11.99 16.02 -18.98
N ASP A 257 11.66 16.57 -17.82
CA ASP A 257 12.63 17.15 -16.86
C ASP A 257 13.11 16.13 -15.82
N GLY A 258 12.71 14.85 -15.94
CA GLY A 258 13.05 13.77 -15.02
C GLY A 258 12.32 13.82 -13.70
N GLN A 259 11.23 14.61 -13.60
CA GLN A 259 10.39 14.69 -12.41
C GLN A 259 9.27 13.67 -12.47
N LYS A 260 8.85 13.16 -11.30
CA LYS A 260 7.71 12.25 -11.21
C LYS A 260 6.49 12.88 -11.86
N LEU A 261 5.91 12.21 -12.85
CA LEU A 261 4.67 12.66 -13.48
C LEU A 261 3.56 12.67 -12.41
N SER A 262 3.21 13.85 -11.96
CA SER A 262 2.21 14.05 -10.90
C SER A 262 1.08 14.98 -11.38
N LYS A 263 -0.02 14.99 -10.64
CA LYS A 263 -1.20 15.83 -10.92
C LYS A 263 -0.88 17.33 -11.06
N SER A 264 0.21 17.79 -10.46
CA SER A 264 0.63 19.20 -10.45
C SER A 264 1.31 19.67 -11.74
N PHE A 265 1.73 18.78 -12.62
CA PHE A 265 2.50 19.10 -13.84
C PHE A 265 1.74 18.90 -15.15
N GLY A 266 0.41 19.18 -15.16
CA GLY A 266 -0.35 19.29 -16.41
C GLY A 266 -0.58 17.98 -17.17
N SER A 267 -0.35 16.81 -16.56
CA SER A 267 -0.73 15.53 -17.15
C SER A 267 -2.26 15.42 -17.19
N ARG A 268 -2.81 15.24 -18.38
CA ARG A 268 -4.23 14.96 -18.56
C ARG A 268 -4.62 13.70 -17.76
N SER A 269 -5.79 13.73 -17.13
CA SER A 269 -6.36 12.56 -16.48
C SER A 269 -6.79 11.51 -17.52
N ILE A 270 -6.95 10.26 -17.08
CA ILE A 270 -7.52 9.22 -17.93
C ILE A 270 -8.94 9.59 -18.34
N GLN A 271 -9.71 10.23 -17.46
CA GLN A 271 -11.03 10.79 -17.77
C GLN A 271 -10.96 11.77 -18.95
N ASP A 272 -10.00 12.70 -18.97
CA ASP A 272 -9.84 13.65 -20.07
C ASP A 272 -9.57 12.94 -21.41
N HIS A 273 -8.74 11.88 -21.39
CA HIS A 273 -8.46 11.08 -22.59
C HIS A 273 -9.71 10.36 -23.09
N ARG A 274 -10.46 9.73 -22.18
CA ARG A 274 -11.71 9.05 -22.50
C ARG A 274 -12.77 10.01 -23.07
N GLU A 275 -12.92 11.18 -22.49
CA GLU A 275 -13.89 12.21 -22.94
C GLU A 275 -13.49 12.83 -24.28
N ASN A 276 -12.21 12.87 -24.61
CA ASN A 276 -11.70 13.34 -25.91
C ASN A 276 -11.55 12.21 -26.94
N SER A 277 -12.19 11.06 -26.73
CA SER A 277 -12.26 9.94 -27.69
C SER A 277 -10.89 9.40 -28.14
N VAL A 278 -9.90 9.41 -27.25
CA VAL A 278 -8.63 8.71 -27.48
C VAL A 278 -8.88 7.20 -27.52
N ASP A 279 -8.22 6.50 -28.43
CA ASP A 279 -8.36 5.04 -28.52
C ASP A 279 -7.66 4.37 -27.31
N PRO A 280 -8.37 3.62 -26.45
CA PRO A 280 -7.75 2.92 -25.32
C PRO A 280 -6.73 1.85 -25.76
N CYS A 281 -6.79 1.36 -27.00
CA CYS A 281 -5.83 0.41 -27.53
C CYS A 281 -4.40 0.98 -27.57
N GLU A 282 -4.24 2.28 -27.83
CA GLU A 282 -2.92 2.94 -27.83
C GLU A 282 -2.24 2.82 -26.46
N TRP A 283 -3.00 2.90 -25.37
CA TRP A 283 -2.50 2.71 -24.01
C TRP A 283 -2.05 1.28 -23.75
N SER A 284 -2.82 0.30 -24.22
CA SER A 284 -2.47 -1.12 -24.06
C SER A 284 -1.18 -1.47 -24.77
N VAL A 285 -0.95 -0.95 -25.98
CA VAL A 285 0.31 -1.12 -26.70
C VAL A 285 1.47 -0.51 -25.92
N ALA A 286 1.36 0.76 -25.53
CA ALA A 286 2.42 1.46 -24.80
C ALA A 286 2.75 0.78 -23.45
N PHE A 287 1.75 0.24 -22.74
CA PHE A 287 1.95 -0.47 -21.49
C PHE A 287 2.55 -1.87 -21.69
N THR A 288 2.22 -2.54 -22.80
CA THR A 288 2.84 -3.81 -23.19
C THR A 288 4.31 -3.62 -23.49
N ASP A 289 4.66 -2.62 -24.30
CA ASP A 289 6.05 -2.29 -24.63
C ASP A 289 6.86 -1.94 -23.37
N PHE A 290 6.26 -1.15 -22.47
CA PHE A 290 6.85 -0.87 -21.16
C PHE A 290 7.11 -2.15 -20.36
N TYR A 291 6.13 -3.04 -20.24
CA TYR A 291 6.26 -4.26 -19.45
C TYR A 291 7.32 -5.22 -20.03
N GLN A 292 7.46 -5.27 -21.34
CA GLN A 292 8.50 -6.07 -22.02
C GLN A 292 9.91 -5.49 -21.83
N SER A 293 10.02 -4.20 -21.47
CA SER A 293 11.29 -3.53 -21.20
C SER A 293 11.79 -3.68 -19.76
N LEU A 294 10.96 -4.21 -18.86
CA LEU A 294 11.31 -4.48 -17.46
C LEU A 294 12.10 -5.79 -17.31
#